data_55cdd0a228d4fd9cdeedcdac4c0dc53e
#
_entry.id   55cdd0a228d4fd9cdeedcdac4c0dc53e
#
_cell.length_a   1.000
_cell.length_b   1.000
_cell.length_c   1.000
_cell.angle_alpha   90.00
_cell.angle_beta   90.00
_cell.angle_gamma   90.00
#
_symmetry.space_group_name_H-M   'P 1'
#
loop_
_entity.id
_entity.type
_entity.pdbx_description
1 polymer ?
#
loop_
_entity_poly.entity_id
_entity_poly.type
_entity_poly.pdbx_seq_one_letter_code
_entity_poly.pdbx_strand_id
1 'polypeptide(L)'
;MHRCIFRHRPRGGWRRTVGWLLLAGLAIPAARADSDDTRFLRDQGQRAAEQRAQAETVLAPPPGTLMYEGRSYRVDDSLQALQPAIYMAINSNQWTLLPDFIARYQRLPGHRAALVAMANSLLARYQGDYPEALQQMESAQALEPRDPRIRLELARLWFEDYQDARAREGFTEILGAGLPEHARMLVQQYQQALDIRADWHGSLALGAGYNDNINQGNGHYSCLSAFAGLCLFERRMPEAVGSSVLKYELSAQRRYNLFGNHNLHLSPVSYGNYYRRTNPSQTASLQDYSQNLLLLQAGYEYLDANDRLSLTPYLEHSYRNRHTQYLAKGMELEWRHTLNPRWQLSTRLDAKRYAYTSRGQLTGDDYDQYEWGLTASYMPQATTSLYGGLTLTRQKYDMEAASSQAWAVRGGIYHAFPGAAGAFINAMGIYRVSRYDAHDFFLGDRRHDRQQVYILSAGLNGWKLAGMTPELRLRHSINRSNLDWAFDFEQSEVGLMLRKRF
;
A
#
# COMPACT_ATOMS: atom_id res chain seq x y z
N MET A 1 40.49 -7.97 70.51
CA MET A 1 40.06 -9.27 71.04
C MET A 1 39.32 -10.03 69.98
N HIS A 2 39.93 -11.10 69.50
CA HIS A 2 39.42 -12.41 69.10
C HIS A 2 38.22 -12.48 68.16
N ARG A 3 38.12 -13.29 67.09
CA ARG A 3 38.93 -14.43 66.57
C ARG A 3 38.50 -14.72 65.14
N CYS A 4 39.45 -15.12 64.29
CA CYS A 4 39.25 -15.83 63.03
C CYS A 4 38.53 -17.16 63.26
N ILE A 5 37.68 -17.63 62.31
CA ILE A 5 37.55 -19.05 62.00
C ILE A 5 37.39 -19.20 60.48
N PHE A 6 38.38 -19.86 59.88
CA PHE A 6 38.35 -20.50 58.53
C PHE A 6 37.40 -21.70 58.54
N ARG A 7 36.64 -21.92 57.45
CA ARG A 7 36.30 -23.26 57.03
C ARG A 7 36.05 -23.40 55.53
N HIS A 8 36.97 -24.07 54.92
CA HIS A 8 36.92 -25.07 53.84
C HIS A 8 35.91 -24.95 52.68
N ARG A 9 36.51 -24.88 51.50
CA ARG A 9 35.97 -25.36 50.21
C ARG A 9 35.76 -26.89 50.24
N PRO A 10 34.86 -27.39 49.34
CA PRO A 10 35.31 -28.46 48.45
C PRO A 10 35.21 -28.06 46.96
N ARG A 11 36.19 -28.56 46.23
CA ARG A 11 36.31 -28.63 44.80
C ARG A 11 35.27 -29.56 44.22
N GLY A 12 34.69 -29.20 43.05
CA GLY A 12 34.00 -30.18 42.21
C GLY A 12 32.99 -29.53 41.29
N GLY A 13 33.31 -29.47 39.99
CA GLY A 13 32.24 -29.23 39.01
C GLY A 13 32.59 -28.30 37.82
N TRP A 14 33.77 -28.37 37.31
CA TRP A 14 34.06 -27.85 35.96
C TRP A 14 33.67 -28.89 34.91
N ARG A 15 32.42 -29.01 34.62
CA ARG A 15 31.93 -29.76 33.43
C ARG A 15 30.44 -29.48 33.30
N ARG A 16 30.05 -28.38 32.64
CA ARG A 16 28.72 -28.21 32.00
C ARG A 16 28.42 -26.75 31.52
N THR A 17 29.40 -25.93 31.27
CA THR A 17 29.15 -24.52 30.84
C THR A 17 29.72 -24.13 29.49
N VAL A 18 30.27 -25.06 28.71
CA VAL A 18 30.81 -24.77 27.38
C VAL A 18 29.80 -25.02 26.25
N GLY A 19 28.68 -25.68 26.53
CA GLY A 19 27.70 -26.09 25.52
C GLY A 19 26.62 -25.06 25.14
N TRP A 20 26.51 -23.93 25.86
CA TRP A 20 25.36 -23.01 25.68
C TRP A 20 25.71 -21.66 25.02
N LEU A 21 26.98 -21.38 24.79
CA LEU A 21 27.39 -20.09 24.19
C LEU A 21 27.40 -20.07 22.66
N LEU A 22 27.17 -21.20 21.98
CA LEU A 22 27.15 -21.29 20.52
C LEU A 22 25.76 -21.14 19.87
N LEU A 23 24.69 -21.04 20.65
CA LEU A 23 23.32 -20.93 20.14
C LEU A 23 22.73 -19.50 20.19
N ALA A 24 23.41 -18.56 20.86
CA ALA A 24 22.88 -17.18 21.00
C ALA A 24 23.18 -16.26 19.81
N GLY A 25 24.02 -16.67 18.85
CA GLY A 25 24.43 -15.85 17.70
C GLY A 25 23.60 -16.05 16.41
N LEU A 26 22.70 -17.03 16.38
CA LEU A 26 21.89 -17.33 15.17
C LEU A 26 20.48 -16.78 15.28
N ALA A 27 20.31 -15.57 15.80
CA ALA A 27 19.05 -14.83 15.68
C ALA A 27 18.86 -14.45 14.22
N ILE A 28 18.15 -15.31 13.50
CA ILE A 28 17.74 -15.10 12.11
C ILE A 28 16.87 -13.82 12.08
N PRO A 29 17.17 -12.86 11.21
CA PRO A 29 16.36 -11.67 11.08
C PRO A 29 14.97 -12.05 10.53
N ALA A 30 14.03 -12.31 11.42
CA ALA A 30 12.60 -12.43 11.10
C ALA A 30 12.00 -11.11 10.54
N ALA A 31 12.75 -10.00 10.60
CA ALA A 31 12.32 -8.67 10.18
C ALA A 31 12.02 -8.51 8.67
N ARG A 32 12.44 -9.46 7.82
CA ARG A 32 12.24 -9.32 6.36
C ARG A 32 10.85 -9.70 5.88
N ALA A 33 10.18 -10.62 6.58
CA ALA A 33 8.80 -10.97 6.27
C ALA A 33 7.82 -9.82 6.58
N ASP A 34 8.11 -9.05 7.62
CA ASP A 34 7.27 -7.95 8.09
C ASP A 34 7.18 -6.78 7.08
N SER A 35 8.26 -6.49 6.34
CA SER A 35 8.23 -5.41 5.34
C SER A 35 7.33 -5.73 4.15
N ASP A 36 7.26 -6.98 3.74
CA ASP A 36 6.41 -7.42 2.63
C ASP A 36 4.94 -7.45 3.04
N ASP A 37 4.64 -7.87 4.26
CA ASP A 37 3.28 -7.85 4.81
C ASP A 37 2.80 -6.41 5.04
N THR A 38 3.65 -5.53 5.56
CA THR A 38 3.35 -4.10 5.71
C THR A 38 3.01 -3.48 4.36
N ARG A 39 3.80 -3.75 3.32
CA ARG A 39 3.55 -3.26 1.96
C ARG A 39 2.26 -3.84 1.38
N PHE A 40 2.07 -5.14 1.51
CA PHE A 40 0.86 -5.80 1.03
C PHE A 40 -0.39 -5.17 1.64
N LEU A 41 -0.39 -4.90 2.95
CA LEU A 41 -1.51 -4.29 3.65
C LEU A 41 -1.72 -2.83 3.27
N ARG A 42 -0.65 -2.06 3.10
CA ARG A 42 -0.71 -0.67 2.61
C ARG A 42 -1.27 -0.63 1.19
N ASP A 43 -0.73 -1.43 0.27
CA ASP A 43 -1.21 -1.52 -1.11
C ASP A 43 -2.67 -1.99 -1.16
N GLN A 44 -3.08 -2.88 -0.28
CA GLN A 44 -4.47 -3.33 -0.17
C GLN A 44 -5.40 -2.22 0.37
N GLY A 45 -4.97 -1.48 1.38
CA GLY A 45 -5.70 -0.33 1.94
C GLY A 45 -5.87 0.78 0.91
N GLN A 46 -4.80 1.12 0.20
CA GLN A 46 -4.82 2.14 -0.86
C GLN A 46 -5.76 1.74 -2.01
N ARG A 47 -5.67 0.49 -2.50
CA ARG A 47 -6.58 0.00 -3.56
C ARG A 47 -8.04 0.02 -3.12
N ALA A 48 -8.34 -0.29 -1.86
CA ALA A 48 -9.70 -0.23 -1.36
C ALA A 48 -10.24 1.21 -1.36
N ALA A 49 -9.39 2.20 -1.05
CA ALA A 49 -9.74 3.61 -1.13
C ALA A 49 -9.89 4.09 -2.58
N GLU A 50 -8.98 3.71 -3.47
CA GLU A 50 -9.02 4.04 -4.90
C GLU A 50 -10.24 3.42 -5.61
N GLN A 51 -10.60 2.17 -5.29
CA GLN A 51 -11.80 1.52 -5.83
C GLN A 51 -13.09 2.22 -5.38
N ARG A 52 -13.15 2.75 -4.16
CA ARG A 52 -14.26 3.59 -3.72
C ARG A 52 -14.30 4.91 -4.45
N ALA A 53 -13.18 5.61 -4.55
CA ALA A 53 -13.09 6.88 -5.30
C ALA A 53 -13.47 6.70 -6.78
N GLN A 54 -13.07 5.58 -7.41
CA GLN A 54 -13.48 5.25 -8.79
C GLN A 54 -14.97 4.90 -8.89
N ALA A 55 -15.54 4.20 -7.93
CA ALA A 55 -16.96 3.92 -7.88
C ALA A 55 -17.80 5.22 -7.77
N GLU A 56 -17.23 6.24 -7.13
CA GLU A 56 -17.83 7.56 -7.02
C GLU A 56 -17.67 8.39 -8.30
N THR A 57 -16.59 8.19 -9.06
CA THR A 57 -16.37 8.85 -10.36
C THR A 57 -17.34 8.34 -11.45
N VAL A 58 -17.91 7.15 -11.29
CA VAL A 58 -18.99 6.61 -12.15
C VAL A 58 -20.33 7.36 -11.98
N LEU A 59 -20.44 8.28 -11.04
CA LEU A 59 -21.54 9.25 -10.95
C LEU A 59 -21.48 10.34 -12.02
N ALA A 60 -20.49 10.36 -12.92
CA ALA A 60 -20.67 11.01 -14.21
C ALA A 60 -21.90 10.36 -14.87
N PRO A 61 -22.91 11.14 -15.31
CA PRO A 61 -24.04 10.58 -16.01
C PRO A 61 -23.51 9.65 -17.08
N PRO A 62 -24.13 8.46 -17.31
CA PRO A 62 -23.71 7.58 -18.39
C PRO A 62 -23.66 8.47 -19.63
N PRO A 63 -22.63 8.36 -20.51
CA PRO A 63 -22.53 9.18 -21.69
C PRO A 63 -23.88 9.08 -22.37
N GLY A 64 -24.69 10.13 -22.21
CA GLY A 64 -26.00 10.18 -22.80
C GLY A 64 -25.73 10.09 -24.27
N THR A 65 -26.00 8.96 -24.85
CA THR A 65 -26.12 8.71 -26.26
C THR A 65 -27.26 9.60 -26.77
N LEU A 66 -27.00 10.87 -26.89
CA LEU A 66 -27.73 11.70 -27.80
C LEU A 66 -27.08 11.50 -29.17
N MET A 67 -27.16 10.27 -29.66
CA MET A 67 -27.40 10.08 -31.07
C MET A 67 -28.71 10.79 -31.33
N TYR A 68 -28.67 12.02 -31.74
CA TYR A 68 -29.79 12.66 -32.36
C TYR A 68 -29.98 11.93 -33.70
N GLU A 69 -30.77 10.84 -33.63
CA GLU A 69 -31.35 10.11 -34.76
C GLU A 69 -30.47 9.89 -35.99
N GLY A 70 -29.17 9.56 -35.86
CA GLY A 70 -28.32 9.19 -37.02
C GLY A 70 -28.26 10.22 -38.15
N ARG A 71 -28.73 11.45 -37.96
CA ARG A 71 -28.73 12.50 -38.92
C ARG A 71 -27.55 13.44 -38.65
N SER A 72 -26.66 13.60 -39.62
CA SER A 72 -25.64 14.65 -39.64
C SER A 72 -26.29 15.99 -39.96
N TYR A 73 -26.26 16.93 -39.02
CA TYR A 73 -26.68 18.28 -39.23
C TYR A 73 -25.49 19.13 -39.70
N ARG A 74 -25.65 19.85 -40.85
CA ARG A 74 -24.69 20.83 -41.25
C ARG A 74 -24.88 22.10 -40.38
N VAL A 75 -23.80 22.49 -39.69
CA VAL A 75 -23.82 23.66 -38.82
C VAL A 75 -23.32 24.87 -39.63
N ASP A 76 -24.15 25.89 -39.80
CA ASP A 76 -23.82 27.14 -40.52
C ASP A 76 -22.91 28.05 -39.66
N ASP A 77 -22.13 28.94 -40.34
CA ASP A 77 -21.27 29.91 -39.68
C ASP A 77 -22.08 31.12 -39.18
N SER A 78 -22.92 30.87 -38.15
CA SER A 78 -23.70 31.91 -37.47
C SER A 78 -23.68 31.70 -35.97
N LEU A 79 -23.84 32.78 -35.20
CA LEU A 79 -23.94 32.68 -33.72
C LEU A 79 -25.08 31.78 -33.28
N GLN A 80 -26.22 31.84 -33.99
CA GLN A 80 -27.43 31.07 -33.68
C GLN A 80 -27.25 29.57 -33.93
N ALA A 81 -26.40 29.18 -34.89
CA ALA A 81 -26.14 27.76 -35.18
C ALA A 81 -24.96 27.20 -34.40
N LEU A 82 -23.84 27.94 -34.29
CA LEU A 82 -22.62 27.46 -33.65
C LEU A 82 -22.72 27.38 -32.11
N GLN A 83 -23.43 28.34 -31.47
CA GLN A 83 -23.61 28.31 -30.02
C GLN A 83 -24.31 27.05 -29.53
N PRO A 84 -25.50 26.64 -30.02
CA PRO A 84 -26.10 25.36 -29.69
C PRO A 84 -25.22 24.15 -30.09
N ALA A 85 -24.51 24.22 -31.23
CA ALA A 85 -23.66 23.13 -31.68
C ALA A 85 -22.50 22.88 -30.72
N ILE A 86 -21.86 23.90 -30.13
CA ILE A 86 -20.84 23.79 -29.10
C ILE A 86 -21.45 23.09 -27.86
N TYR A 87 -22.62 23.52 -27.36
CA TYR A 87 -23.27 22.89 -26.24
C TYR A 87 -23.65 21.40 -26.53
N MET A 88 -24.12 21.11 -27.73
CA MET A 88 -24.45 19.76 -28.16
C MET A 88 -23.21 18.89 -28.25
N ALA A 89 -22.11 19.39 -28.84
CA ALA A 89 -20.85 18.67 -28.91
C ALA A 89 -20.32 18.30 -27.52
N ILE A 90 -20.37 19.25 -26.57
CA ILE A 90 -19.97 19.03 -25.18
C ILE A 90 -20.88 17.98 -24.52
N ASN A 91 -22.20 18.13 -24.62
CA ASN A 91 -23.17 17.27 -23.93
C ASN A 91 -23.20 15.84 -24.51
N SER A 92 -22.86 15.67 -25.80
CA SER A 92 -22.79 14.36 -26.49
C SER A 92 -21.38 13.80 -26.57
N ASN A 93 -20.41 14.39 -25.87
CA ASN A 93 -19.00 13.97 -25.85
C ASN A 93 -18.34 13.90 -27.25
N GLN A 94 -18.74 14.79 -28.17
CA GLN A 94 -18.18 14.88 -29.52
C GLN A 94 -16.94 15.78 -29.54
N TRP A 95 -15.93 15.40 -28.75
CA TRP A 95 -14.72 16.19 -28.52
C TRP A 95 -13.90 16.47 -29.79
N THR A 96 -13.98 15.60 -30.79
CA THR A 96 -13.27 15.76 -32.05
C THR A 96 -13.83 16.91 -32.94
N LEU A 97 -15.10 17.25 -32.79
CA LEU A 97 -15.76 18.33 -33.52
C LEU A 97 -15.64 19.69 -32.81
N LEU A 98 -15.44 19.65 -31.49
CA LEU A 98 -15.46 20.82 -30.63
C LEU A 98 -14.42 21.88 -31.05
N PRO A 99 -13.15 21.54 -31.39
CA PRO A 99 -12.15 22.52 -31.80
C PRO A 99 -12.56 23.31 -33.06
N ASP A 100 -13.18 22.63 -34.05
CA ASP A 100 -13.66 23.29 -35.27
C ASP A 100 -14.79 24.28 -34.96
N PHE A 101 -15.77 23.85 -34.15
CA PHE A 101 -16.88 24.75 -33.77
C PHE A 101 -16.39 25.95 -32.96
N ILE A 102 -15.44 25.75 -32.02
CA ILE A 102 -14.84 26.85 -31.27
C ILE A 102 -14.15 27.85 -32.22
N ALA A 103 -13.29 27.36 -33.13
CA ALA A 103 -12.53 28.21 -34.05
C ALA A 103 -13.43 29.01 -34.98
N ARG A 104 -14.52 28.41 -35.48
CA ARG A 104 -15.52 29.08 -36.33
C ARG A 104 -16.31 30.11 -35.52
N TYR A 105 -16.72 29.77 -34.30
CA TYR A 105 -17.48 30.66 -33.42
C TYR A 105 -16.70 31.88 -32.99
N GLN A 106 -15.40 31.76 -32.70
CA GLN A 106 -14.51 32.85 -32.31
C GLN A 106 -14.32 33.91 -33.43
N ARG A 107 -14.45 33.52 -34.69
CA ARG A 107 -14.32 34.47 -35.83
C ARG A 107 -15.54 35.36 -35.99
N LEU A 108 -16.65 35.03 -35.40
CA LEU A 108 -17.87 35.80 -35.55
C LEU A 108 -17.92 36.99 -34.58
N PRO A 109 -18.25 38.18 -35.05
CA PRO A 109 -18.41 39.33 -34.16
C PRO A 109 -19.59 39.10 -33.21
N GLY A 110 -19.40 39.42 -31.91
CA GLY A 110 -20.43 39.24 -30.89
C GLY A 110 -20.49 37.81 -30.30
N HIS A 111 -19.48 36.95 -30.55
CA HIS A 111 -19.38 35.67 -29.87
C HIS A 111 -19.24 35.86 -28.35
N ARG A 112 -19.75 34.91 -27.58
CA ARG A 112 -19.61 34.89 -26.11
C ARG A 112 -18.25 34.32 -25.74
N ALA A 113 -17.33 35.18 -25.29
CA ALA A 113 -15.98 34.77 -24.88
C ALA A 113 -16.00 33.77 -23.72
N ALA A 114 -16.95 33.88 -22.80
CA ALA A 114 -17.14 32.94 -21.70
C ALA A 114 -17.48 31.53 -22.20
N LEU A 115 -18.32 31.37 -23.22
CA LEU A 115 -18.62 30.07 -23.83
C LEU A 115 -17.37 29.44 -24.47
N VAL A 116 -16.56 30.26 -25.14
CA VAL A 116 -15.31 29.80 -25.74
C VAL A 116 -14.34 29.30 -24.68
N ALA A 117 -14.13 30.06 -23.60
CA ALA A 117 -13.29 29.68 -22.50
C ALA A 117 -13.81 28.41 -21.81
N MET A 118 -15.11 28.31 -21.55
CA MET A 118 -15.74 27.08 -20.98
C MET A 118 -15.52 25.86 -21.90
N ALA A 119 -15.71 26.01 -23.20
CA ALA A 119 -15.54 24.92 -24.16
C ALA A 119 -14.07 24.46 -24.27
N ASN A 120 -13.12 25.40 -24.28
CA ASN A 120 -11.68 25.06 -24.19
C ASN A 120 -11.32 24.38 -22.92
N SER A 121 -11.84 24.83 -21.77
CA SER A 121 -11.66 24.18 -20.48
C SER A 121 -12.11 22.74 -20.50
N LEU A 122 -13.32 22.47 -20.99
CA LEU A 122 -13.85 21.10 -21.04
C LEU A 122 -13.10 20.20 -22.04
N LEU A 123 -12.55 20.79 -23.10
CA LEU A 123 -11.66 20.09 -24.04
C LEU A 123 -10.32 19.73 -23.37
N ALA A 124 -9.69 20.69 -22.68
CA ALA A 124 -8.45 20.46 -21.93
C ALA A 124 -8.65 19.36 -20.84
N ARG A 125 -9.77 19.43 -20.10
CA ARG A 125 -10.17 18.38 -19.15
C ARG A 125 -10.27 17.00 -19.82
N TYR A 126 -10.89 16.91 -21.00
CA TYR A 126 -10.98 15.66 -21.76
C TYR A 126 -9.59 15.11 -22.16
N GLN A 127 -8.65 16.01 -22.44
CA GLN A 127 -7.25 15.70 -22.77
C GLN A 127 -6.41 15.34 -21.52
N GLY A 128 -6.95 15.54 -20.30
CA GLY A 128 -6.24 15.31 -19.05
C GLY A 128 -5.37 16.48 -18.58
N ASP A 129 -5.43 17.63 -19.27
CA ASP A 129 -4.72 18.85 -18.90
C ASP A 129 -5.56 19.68 -17.92
N TYR A 130 -5.53 19.29 -16.65
CA TYR A 130 -6.30 19.95 -15.60
C TYR A 130 -5.83 21.38 -15.28
N PRO A 131 -4.52 21.72 -15.30
CA PRO A 131 -4.08 23.09 -15.12
C PRO A 131 -4.68 24.04 -16.18
N GLU A 132 -4.63 23.68 -17.46
CA GLU A 132 -5.25 24.46 -18.55
C GLU A 132 -6.79 24.48 -18.40
N ALA A 133 -7.41 23.37 -18.06
CA ALA A 133 -8.85 23.30 -17.84
C ALA A 133 -9.32 24.26 -16.75
N LEU A 134 -8.63 24.33 -15.62
CA LEU A 134 -8.93 25.24 -14.52
C LEU A 134 -8.71 26.69 -14.93
N GLN A 135 -7.59 27.02 -15.57
CA GLN A 135 -7.30 28.39 -16.03
C GLN A 135 -8.39 28.91 -16.98
N GLN A 136 -8.80 28.11 -17.94
CA GLN A 136 -9.84 28.46 -18.90
C GLN A 136 -11.23 28.59 -18.23
N MET A 137 -11.56 27.74 -17.28
CA MET A 137 -12.85 27.80 -16.57
C MET A 137 -12.92 28.99 -15.61
N GLU A 138 -11.83 29.32 -14.93
CA GLU A 138 -11.72 30.52 -14.08
C GLU A 138 -11.84 31.79 -14.93
N SER A 139 -11.27 31.79 -16.16
CA SER A 139 -11.45 32.87 -17.15
C SER A 139 -12.92 32.98 -17.59
N ALA A 140 -13.59 31.87 -17.86
CA ALA A 140 -15.03 31.88 -18.19
C ALA A 140 -15.87 32.42 -17.03
N GLN A 141 -15.57 32.05 -15.78
CA GLN A 141 -16.25 32.59 -14.60
C GLN A 141 -16.02 34.06 -14.40
N ALA A 142 -14.82 34.59 -14.67
CA ALA A 142 -14.52 36.01 -14.58
C ALA A 142 -15.34 36.84 -15.61
N LEU A 143 -15.59 36.26 -16.80
CA LEU A 143 -16.40 36.89 -17.83
C LEU A 143 -17.90 36.83 -17.54
N GLU A 144 -18.39 35.71 -17.00
CA GLU A 144 -19.80 35.50 -16.66
C GLU A 144 -19.96 34.91 -15.23
N PRO A 145 -19.79 35.72 -14.15
CA PRO A 145 -19.71 35.22 -12.78
C PRO A 145 -21.03 34.58 -12.29
N ARG A 146 -22.16 34.89 -12.92
CA ARG A 146 -23.49 34.40 -12.50
C ARG A 146 -23.98 33.23 -13.33
N ASP A 147 -23.25 32.79 -14.36
CA ASP A 147 -23.67 31.64 -15.16
C ASP A 147 -23.61 30.36 -14.33
N PRO A 148 -24.78 29.70 -14.06
CA PRO A 148 -24.82 28.55 -13.17
C PRO A 148 -24.10 27.32 -13.73
N ARG A 149 -24.01 27.23 -15.06
CA ARG A 149 -23.31 26.12 -15.71
C ARG A 149 -21.78 26.26 -15.55
N ILE A 150 -21.23 27.45 -15.79
CA ILE A 150 -19.81 27.73 -15.59
C ILE A 150 -19.42 27.46 -14.14
N ARG A 151 -20.21 27.93 -13.18
CA ARG A 151 -19.97 27.69 -11.76
C ARG A 151 -20.00 26.20 -11.40
N LEU A 152 -20.96 25.46 -11.95
CA LEU A 152 -21.06 24.01 -11.73
C LEU A 152 -19.85 23.25 -12.31
N GLU A 153 -19.46 23.57 -13.55
CA GLU A 153 -18.31 22.93 -14.18
C GLU A 153 -16.99 23.28 -13.47
N LEU A 154 -16.85 24.50 -12.95
CA LEU A 154 -15.67 24.90 -12.17
C LEU A 154 -15.62 24.14 -10.83
N ALA A 155 -16.73 24.05 -10.10
CA ALA A 155 -16.80 23.26 -8.87
C ALA A 155 -16.49 21.78 -9.12
N ARG A 156 -16.93 21.25 -10.28
CA ARG A 156 -16.62 19.90 -10.72
C ARG A 156 -15.13 19.73 -11.05
N LEU A 157 -14.50 20.67 -11.71
CA LEU A 157 -13.07 20.64 -11.98
C LEU A 157 -12.26 20.67 -10.68
N TRP A 158 -12.61 21.52 -9.71
CA TRP A 158 -11.97 21.49 -8.38
C TRP A 158 -12.14 20.15 -7.68
N PHE A 159 -13.31 19.51 -7.79
CA PHE A 159 -13.55 18.17 -7.24
C PHE A 159 -12.66 17.11 -7.90
N GLU A 160 -12.56 17.14 -9.23
CA GLU A 160 -11.74 16.18 -9.99
C GLU A 160 -10.23 16.40 -9.78
N ASP A 161 -9.83 17.64 -9.53
CA ASP A 161 -8.45 18.04 -9.22
C ASP A 161 -8.13 17.95 -7.71
N TYR A 162 -8.99 17.35 -6.90
CA TYR A 162 -8.81 17.18 -5.46
C TYR A 162 -8.66 18.48 -4.64
N GLN A 163 -9.14 19.60 -5.14
CA GLN A 163 -9.27 20.85 -4.39
C GLN A 163 -10.57 20.84 -3.56
N ASP A 164 -10.66 19.88 -2.62
CA ASP A 164 -11.91 19.49 -1.95
C ASP A 164 -12.59 20.66 -1.21
N ALA A 165 -11.82 21.58 -0.60
CA ALA A 165 -12.38 22.74 0.09
C ALA A 165 -13.07 23.72 -0.91
N ARG A 166 -12.39 24.05 -2.03
CA ARG A 166 -12.96 24.91 -3.07
C ARG A 166 -14.19 24.27 -3.74
N ALA A 167 -14.10 22.97 -4.02
CA ALA A 167 -15.21 22.23 -4.60
C ALA A 167 -16.45 22.28 -3.68
N ARG A 168 -16.26 22.05 -2.36
CA ARG A 168 -17.33 22.11 -1.37
C ARG A 168 -17.99 23.49 -1.31
N GLU A 169 -17.19 24.56 -1.27
CA GLU A 169 -17.65 25.92 -1.28
C GLU A 169 -18.47 26.23 -2.55
N GLY A 170 -17.93 25.91 -3.73
CA GLY A 170 -18.60 26.11 -5.00
C GLY A 170 -19.93 25.37 -5.11
N PHE A 171 -19.99 24.10 -4.70
CA PHE A 171 -21.24 23.33 -4.68
C PHE A 171 -22.26 23.90 -3.69
N THR A 172 -21.82 24.39 -2.53
CA THR A 172 -22.72 24.99 -1.52
C THR A 172 -23.35 26.29 -2.05
N GLU A 173 -22.57 27.14 -2.69
CA GLU A 173 -23.07 28.37 -3.32
C GLU A 173 -24.10 28.10 -4.42
N ILE A 174 -23.83 27.06 -5.26
CA ILE A 174 -24.72 26.69 -6.35
C ILE A 174 -26.06 26.19 -5.83
N LEU A 175 -26.08 25.40 -4.75
CA LEU A 175 -27.33 24.92 -4.13
C LEU A 175 -28.23 26.07 -3.65
N GLY A 176 -27.64 27.18 -3.21
CA GLY A 176 -28.35 28.39 -2.82
C GLY A 176 -28.99 29.16 -3.99
N ALA A 177 -28.64 28.88 -5.23
CA ALA A 177 -29.04 29.63 -6.41
C ALA A 177 -30.31 29.15 -7.12
N GLY A 178 -31.08 28.19 -6.54
CA GLY A 178 -32.36 27.75 -7.10
C GLY A 178 -32.25 26.84 -8.32
N LEU A 179 -31.48 25.78 -8.22
CA LEU A 179 -31.27 24.79 -9.29
C LEU A 179 -32.51 23.98 -9.66
N PRO A 180 -32.61 23.52 -10.91
CA PRO A 180 -33.52 22.43 -11.29
C PRO A 180 -33.24 21.16 -10.46
N GLU A 181 -34.27 20.34 -10.20
CA GLU A 181 -34.18 19.20 -9.29
C GLU A 181 -33.07 18.20 -9.65
N HIS A 182 -32.95 17.86 -10.94
CA HIS A 182 -31.88 16.96 -11.41
C HIS A 182 -30.47 17.50 -11.16
N ALA A 183 -30.25 18.81 -11.31
CA ALA A 183 -28.95 19.43 -11.03
C ALA A 183 -28.69 19.51 -9.52
N ARG A 184 -29.74 19.73 -8.71
CA ARG A 184 -29.66 19.70 -7.25
C ARG A 184 -29.21 18.32 -6.74
N MET A 185 -29.84 17.25 -7.24
CA MET A 185 -29.46 15.88 -6.89
C MET A 185 -27.99 15.58 -7.24
N LEU A 186 -27.53 16.02 -8.42
CA LEU A 186 -26.13 15.84 -8.84
C LEU A 186 -25.17 16.57 -7.88
N VAL A 187 -25.44 17.80 -7.53
CA VAL A 187 -24.60 18.58 -6.59
C VAL A 187 -24.58 17.93 -5.21
N GLN A 188 -25.72 17.43 -4.73
CA GLN A 188 -25.77 16.69 -3.45
C GLN A 188 -24.92 15.42 -3.49
N GLN A 189 -24.88 14.70 -4.61
CA GLN A 189 -24.00 13.53 -4.79
C GLN A 189 -22.51 13.92 -4.70
N TYR A 190 -22.11 15.03 -5.33
CA TYR A 190 -20.72 15.52 -5.19
C TYR A 190 -20.38 15.93 -3.75
N GLN A 191 -21.30 16.57 -3.03
CA GLN A 191 -21.10 16.89 -1.61
C GLN A 191 -20.95 15.63 -0.76
N GLN A 192 -21.80 14.62 -0.99
CA GLN A 192 -21.69 13.34 -0.32
C GLN A 192 -20.36 12.64 -0.64
N ALA A 193 -19.91 12.70 -1.89
CA ALA A 193 -18.60 12.15 -2.27
C ALA A 193 -17.43 12.88 -1.56
N LEU A 194 -17.52 14.21 -1.38
CA LEU A 194 -16.54 14.98 -0.61
C LEU A 194 -16.55 14.60 0.89
N ASP A 195 -17.73 14.31 1.46
CA ASP A 195 -17.85 13.83 2.84
C ASP A 195 -17.18 12.47 3.01
N ILE A 196 -17.47 11.54 2.09
CA ILE A 196 -16.82 10.22 2.07
C ILE A 196 -15.30 10.37 1.93
N ARG A 197 -14.79 11.24 1.03
CA ARG A 197 -13.34 11.48 0.90
C ARG A 197 -12.66 11.98 2.17
N ALA A 198 -13.37 12.77 2.97
CA ALA A 198 -12.88 13.35 4.22
C ALA A 198 -12.95 12.38 5.41
N ASP A 199 -13.60 11.24 5.26
CA ASP A 199 -13.81 10.27 6.33
C ASP A 199 -12.64 9.29 6.49
N TRP A 200 -12.69 8.48 7.53
CA TRP A 200 -11.76 7.38 7.71
C TRP A 200 -12.07 6.25 6.73
N HIS A 201 -11.05 5.82 6.01
CA HIS A 201 -11.09 4.64 5.15
C HIS A 201 -10.14 3.59 5.69
N GLY A 202 -10.59 2.34 5.69
CA GLY A 202 -9.71 1.32 6.19
C GLY A 202 -10.28 -0.07 6.16
N SER A 203 -9.55 -0.98 6.80
CA SER A 203 -10.00 -2.35 6.98
C SER A 203 -9.54 -2.91 8.31
N LEU A 204 -10.39 -3.69 8.93
CA LEU A 204 -10.08 -4.57 10.05
C LEU A 204 -10.26 -6.00 9.58
N ALA A 205 -9.25 -6.85 9.78
CA ALA A 205 -9.36 -8.28 9.53
C ALA A 205 -8.94 -9.07 10.77
N LEU A 206 -9.67 -10.12 11.06
CA LEU A 206 -9.39 -11.09 12.10
C LEU A 206 -9.42 -12.48 11.47
N GLY A 207 -8.50 -13.35 11.85
CA GLY A 207 -8.44 -14.67 11.26
C GLY A 207 -7.74 -15.71 12.08
N ALA A 208 -7.87 -16.95 11.63
CA ALA A 208 -7.18 -18.09 12.17
C ALA A 208 -6.59 -18.92 11.03
N GLY A 209 -5.50 -19.60 11.32
CA GLY A 209 -4.80 -20.37 10.32
C GLY A 209 -3.81 -21.36 10.93
N TYR A 210 -2.96 -21.86 10.07
CA TYR A 210 -1.86 -22.73 10.41
C TYR A 210 -0.62 -22.35 9.62
N ASN A 211 0.52 -22.35 10.30
CA ASN A 211 1.84 -22.14 9.71
C ASN A 211 2.69 -23.36 10.05
N ASP A 212 3.30 -23.99 9.06
CA ASP A 212 4.04 -25.24 9.20
C ASP A 212 5.47 -25.04 9.72
N ASN A 213 6.01 -23.82 9.67
CA ASN A 213 7.40 -23.53 10.02
C ASN A 213 7.56 -22.13 10.60
N ILE A 214 7.05 -21.89 11.82
CA ILE A 214 7.06 -20.56 12.46
C ILE A 214 8.46 -20.08 12.84
N ASN A 215 9.40 -21.00 13.02
CA ASN A 215 10.79 -20.73 13.40
C ASN A 215 11.77 -20.69 12.21
N GLN A 216 11.28 -20.90 10.97
CA GLN A 216 12.10 -21.01 9.77
C GLN A 216 13.23 -22.05 9.91
N GLY A 217 12.95 -23.11 10.65
CA GLY A 217 13.88 -24.22 10.87
C GLY A 217 14.01 -25.10 9.62
N ASN A 218 15.20 -25.69 9.42
CA ASN A 218 15.47 -26.62 8.32
C ASN A 218 15.90 -28.02 8.78
N GLY A 219 16.12 -28.21 10.10
CA GLY A 219 16.51 -29.49 10.67
C GLY A 219 17.88 -30.01 10.18
N HIS A 220 18.70 -29.13 9.59
CA HIS A 220 19.99 -29.55 9.00
C HIS A 220 20.87 -30.21 10.07
N TYR A 221 21.45 -31.36 9.71
CA TYR A 221 22.39 -32.09 10.54
C TYR A 221 23.71 -32.26 9.76
N SER A 222 24.82 -31.92 10.39
CA SER A 222 26.15 -32.23 9.86
C SER A 222 27.13 -32.60 10.97
N CYS A 223 27.96 -33.58 10.70
CA CYS A 223 29.07 -33.91 11.59
C CYS A 223 30.29 -33.05 11.22
N LEU A 224 30.73 -32.21 12.16
CA LEU A 224 31.85 -31.29 11.95
C LEU A 224 33.20 -31.96 12.18
N SER A 225 33.26 -32.99 13.04
CA SER A 225 34.48 -33.76 13.29
C SER A 225 34.10 -35.19 13.65
N ALA A 226 34.71 -36.16 12.95
CA ALA A 226 34.51 -37.57 13.20
C ALA A 226 35.83 -38.24 13.54
N PHE A 227 35.80 -39.19 14.50
CA PHE A 227 36.93 -40.04 14.83
C PHE A 227 36.44 -41.48 14.96
N ALA A 228 37.12 -42.40 14.31
CA ALA A 228 36.81 -43.83 14.31
C ALA A 228 35.34 -44.17 13.98
N GLY A 229 34.71 -43.40 13.05
CA GLY A 229 33.31 -43.61 12.65
C GLY A 229 32.26 -42.98 13.62
N LEU A 230 32.73 -42.37 14.71
CA LEU A 230 31.87 -41.67 15.67
C LEU A 230 31.95 -40.14 15.40
N CYS A 231 30.81 -39.48 15.36
CA CYS A 231 30.76 -38.00 15.28
C CYS A 231 31.11 -37.45 16.68
N LEU A 232 32.17 -36.65 16.76
CA LEU A 232 32.59 -36.00 17.99
C LEU A 232 31.96 -34.63 18.19
N PHE A 233 31.78 -33.91 17.09
CA PHE A 233 31.14 -32.60 17.09
C PHE A 233 30.08 -32.59 16.01
N GLU A 234 28.82 -32.45 16.42
CA GLU A 234 27.67 -32.34 15.52
C GLU A 234 27.11 -30.92 15.51
N ARG A 235 26.68 -30.49 14.33
CA ARG A 235 25.87 -29.30 14.14
C ARG A 235 24.45 -29.75 13.86
N ARG A 236 23.51 -29.34 14.69
CA ARG A 236 22.09 -29.63 14.51
C ARG A 236 21.30 -28.34 14.54
N MET A 237 20.66 -28.03 13.44
CA MET A 237 19.79 -26.88 13.35
C MET A 237 18.38 -27.24 13.85
N PRO A 238 17.61 -26.26 14.35
CA PRO A 238 16.22 -26.51 14.79
C PRO A 238 15.38 -27.06 13.64
N GLU A 239 14.56 -28.05 13.94
CA GLU A 239 13.55 -28.56 13.02
C GLU A 239 12.41 -27.53 12.85
N ALA A 240 11.67 -27.64 11.75
CA ALA A 240 10.49 -26.84 11.49
C ALA A 240 9.43 -27.04 12.57
N VAL A 241 8.88 -25.96 13.12
CA VAL A 241 7.84 -25.98 14.14
C VAL A 241 6.55 -25.47 13.54
N GLY A 242 5.56 -26.36 13.43
CA GLY A 242 4.21 -26.00 13.01
C GLY A 242 3.36 -25.47 14.16
N SER A 243 2.49 -24.51 13.89
CA SER A 243 1.58 -23.95 14.89
C SER A 243 0.31 -23.39 14.28
N SER A 244 -0.80 -23.53 15.01
CA SER A 244 -2.00 -22.74 14.75
C SER A 244 -1.74 -21.28 15.08
N VAL A 245 -2.29 -20.37 14.28
CA VAL A 245 -2.09 -18.95 14.40
C VAL A 245 -3.42 -18.20 14.42
N LEU A 246 -3.53 -17.22 15.32
CA LEU A 246 -4.53 -16.15 15.25
C LEU A 246 -3.88 -14.90 14.69
N LYS A 247 -4.57 -14.22 13.79
CA LYS A 247 -4.07 -13.01 13.11
C LYS A 247 -5.04 -11.86 13.24
N TYR A 248 -4.49 -10.67 13.36
CA TYR A 248 -5.26 -9.43 13.19
C TYR A 248 -4.53 -8.49 12.25
N GLU A 249 -5.29 -7.72 11.51
CA GLU A 249 -4.81 -6.68 10.60
C GLU A 249 -5.73 -5.48 10.71
N LEU A 250 -5.16 -4.31 10.94
CA LEU A 250 -5.84 -3.03 10.95
C LEU A 250 -5.08 -2.08 10.06
N SER A 251 -5.75 -1.49 9.10
CA SER A 251 -5.23 -0.35 8.34
C SER A 251 -6.31 0.71 8.28
N ALA A 252 -5.95 1.95 8.51
CA ALA A 252 -6.84 3.08 8.35
C ALA A 252 -6.08 4.24 7.74
N GLN A 253 -6.78 5.12 7.03
CA GLN A 253 -6.23 6.36 6.51
C GLN A 253 -7.29 7.44 6.51
N ARG A 254 -6.84 8.68 6.69
CA ARG A 254 -7.66 9.86 6.57
C ARG A 254 -6.87 10.99 5.97
N ARG A 255 -7.49 11.72 5.06
CA ARG A 255 -6.95 12.92 4.45
C ARG A 255 -7.71 14.15 4.92
N TYR A 256 -6.98 15.19 5.24
CA TYR A 256 -7.49 16.51 5.59
C TYR A 256 -7.01 17.48 4.53
N ASN A 257 -7.91 18.02 3.71
CA ASN A 257 -7.57 19.08 2.77
C ASN A 257 -7.29 20.36 3.56
N LEU A 258 -6.13 20.96 3.34
CA LEU A 258 -5.72 22.21 3.98
C LEU A 258 -6.14 23.41 3.14
N PHE A 259 -5.69 23.44 1.89
CA PHE A 259 -6.06 24.43 0.88
C PHE A 259 -5.63 23.92 -0.51
N GLY A 260 -6.41 24.22 -1.55
CA GLY A 260 -6.12 23.76 -2.91
C GLY A 260 -5.82 22.25 -2.94
N ASN A 261 -4.69 21.88 -3.52
CA ASN A 261 -4.20 20.50 -3.65
C ASN A 261 -3.37 20.02 -2.43
N HIS A 262 -3.21 20.87 -1.40
CA HIS A 262 -2.38 20.59 -0.25
C HIS A 262 -3.17 19.90 0.87
N ASN A 263 -2.67 18.78 1.33
CA ASN A 263 -3.35 17.93 2.29
C ASN A 263 -2.41 17.47 3.43
N LEU A 264 -3.01 17.11 4.54
CA LEU A 264 -2.39 16.30 5.59
C LEU A 264 -3.02 14.90 5.54
N HIS A 265 -2.22 13.85 5.56
CA HIS A 265 -2.73 12.49 5.67
C HIS A 265 -2.25 11.81 6.95
N LEU A 266 -3.12 10.97 7.50
CA LEU A 266 -2.85 10.10 8.63
C LEU A 266 -3.08 8.65 8.20
N SER A 267 -2.15 7.74 8.51
CA SER A 267 -2.28 6.34 8.13
C SER A 267 -1.71 5.39 9.20
N PRO A 268 -2.49 5.05 10.25
CA PRO A 268 -2.13 4.00 11.17
C PRO A 268 -2.30 2.61 10.53
N VAL A 269 -1.30 1.74 10.74
CA VAL A 269 -1.35 0.32 10.37
C VAL A 269 -0.92 -0.50 11.57
N SER A 270 -1.68 -1.53 11.92
CA SER A 270 -1.29 -2.48 12.96
C SER A 270 -1.65 -3.89 12.52
N TYR A 271 -0.73 -4.80 12.69
CA TYR A 271 -0.98 -6.20 12.41
C TYR A 271 -0.15 -7.09 13.35
N GLY A 272 -0.59 -8.31 13.48
CA GLY A 272 0.14 -9.26 14.27
C GLY A 272 -0.41 -10.68 14.20
N ASN A 273 0.38 -11.55 14.79
CA ASN A 273 0.05 -12.95 14.91
C ASN A 273 0.25 -13.41 16.35
N TYR A 274 -0.53 -14.41 16.73
CA TYR A 274 -0.44 -15.08 18.00
C TYR A 274 -0.43 -16.60 17.76
N TYR A 275 0.71 -17.24 18.04
CA TYR A 275 0.87 -18.68 17.90
C TYR A 275 0.40 -19.40 19.16
N ARG A 276 -0.38 -20.45 18.95
CA ARG A 276 -0.90 -21.29 20.05
C ARG A 276 -0.18 -22.61 20.06
N ARG A 277 0.25 -23.03 21.26
CA ARG A 277 0.90 -24.33 21.48
C ARG A 277 -0.01 -25.46 21.01
N THR A 278 0.44 -26.24 20.03
CA THR A 278 -0.28 -27.39 19.49
C THR A 278 0.24 -28.71 20.06
N ASN A 279 1.49 -28.72 20.55
CA ASN A 279 2.09 -29.92 21.12
C ASN A 279 2.59 -29.64 22.54
N PRO A 280 2.09 -30.41 23.60
CA PRO A 280 2.51 -30.22 24.97
C PRO A 280 4.00 -30.52 25.25
N SER A 281 4.66 -31.31 24.38
CA SER A 281 6.07 -31.67 24.53
C SER A 281 7.06 -30.58 24.08
N GLN A 282 6.59 -29.48 23.43
CA GLN A 282 7.46 -28.40 23.07
C GLN A 282 7.86 -27.56 24.28
N THR A 283 9.16 -27.48 24.52
CA THR A 283 9.74 -26.73 25.66
C THR A 283 9.89 -25.24 25.37
N ALA A 284 10.00 -24.85 24.11
CA ALA A 284 10.11 -23.46 23.71
C ALA A 284 8.76 -22.72 23.75
N SER A 285 8.76 -21.46 24.18
CA SER A 285 7.58 -20.62 24.14
C SER A 285 7.28 -20.21 22.70
N LEU A 286 6.16 -20.67 22.13
CA LEU A 286 5.76 -20.27 20.78
C LEU A 286 5.42 -18.78 20.69
N GLN A 287 5.18 -18.12 21.82
CA GLN A 287 4.96 -16.66 21.84
C GLN A 287 6.22 -15.87 21.50
N ASP A 288 7.40 -16.49 21.58
CA ASP A 288 8.66 -15.87 21.13
C ASP A 288 8.73 -15.71 19.61
N TYR A 289 7.87 -16.41 18.86
CA TYR A 289 7.71 -16.26 17.40
C TYR A 289 6.53 -15.34 17.02
N SER A 290 5.67 -14.99 17.99
CA SER A 290 4.56 -14.06 17.75
C SER A 290 5.10 -12.65 17.54
N GLN A 291 4.63 -11.98 16.50
CA GLN A 291 5.04 -10.62 16.16
C GLN A 291 3.81 -9.73 16.11
N ASN A 292 3.96 -8.52 16.63
CA ASN A 292 2.97 -7.47 16.52
C ASN A 292 3.67 -6.18 16.12
N LEU A 293 3.11 -5.48 15.16
CA LEU A 293 3.64 -4.26 14.62
C LEU A 293 2.58 -3.17 14.64
N LEU A 294 2.97 -2.00 15.08
CA LEU A 294 2.21 -0.75 14.98
C LEU A 294 3.04 0.26 14.20
N LEU A 295 2.50 0.75 13.10
CA LEU A 295 3.05 1.79 12.27
C LEU A 295 2.13 3.00 12.31
N LEU A 296 2.65 4.16 12.75
CA LEU A 296 1.93 5.43 12.78
C LEU A 296 2.57 6.38 11.78
N GLN A 297 1.82 6.78 10.81
CA GLN A 297 2.25 7.65 9.72
C GLN A 297 1.42 8.93 9.73
N ALA A 298 2.08 10.07 9.65
CA ALA A 298 1.43 11.37 9.48
C ALA A 298 2.30 12.22 8.56
N GLY A 299 1.75 12.71 7.46
CA GLY A 299 2.55 13.36 6.44
C GLY A 299 1.80 14.41 5.63
N TYR A 300 2.58 15.22 4.96
CA TYR A 300 2.10 16.16 3.95
C TYR A 300 1.91 15.44 2.62
N GLU A 301 0.86 15.84 1.89
CA GLU A 301 0.52 15.31 0.59
C GLU A 301 0.07 16.45 -0.34
N TYR A 302 0.73 16.57 -1.49
CA TYR A 302 0.21 17.30 -2.63
C TYR A 302 -0.51 16.30 -3.53
N LEU A 303 -1.76 16.59 -3.88
CA LEU A 303 -2.59 15.69 -4.68
C LEU A 303 -3.41 16.50 -5.66
N ASP A 304 -3.18 16.27 -6.95
CA ASP A 304 -4.00 16.74 -8.05
C ASP A 304 -4.58 15.57 -8.87
N ALA A 305 -5.19 15.85 -10.00
CA ALA A 305 -5.82 14.85 -10.84
C ALA A 305 -4.85 13.78 -11.38
N ASN A 306 -3.59 14.14 -11.60
CA ASN A 306 -2.58 13.28 -12.24
C ASN A 306 -1.47 12.85 -11.29
N ASP A 307 -1.14 13.69 -10.31
CA ASP A 307 0.02 13.52 -9.45
C ASP A 307 -0.34 13.46 -7.96
N ARG A 308 0.40 12.61 -7.27
CA ARG A 308 0.41 12.54 -5.81
C ARG A 308 1.86 12.54 -5.34
N LEU A 309 2.26 13.57 -4.61
CA LEU A 309 3.55 13.65 -3.95
C LEU A 309 3.35 13.70 -2.44
N SER A 310 3.94 12.76 -1.70
CA SER A 310 3.81 12.72 -0.26
C SER A 310 5.14 12.62 0.45
N LEU A 311 5.27 13.35 1.56
CA LEU A 311 6.39 13.27 2.49
C LEU A 311 5.84 12.85 3.85
N THR A 312 6.23 11.67 4.31
CA THR A 312 5.58 10.99 5.44
C THR A 312 6.60 10.53 6.47
N PRO A 313 6.85 11.30 7.53
CA PRO A 313 7.49 10.78 8.72
C PRO A 313 6.60 9.73 9.39
N TYR A 314 7.24 8.72 10.01
CA TYR A 314 6.52 7.67 10.70
C TYR A 314 7.31 7.07 11.88
N LEU A 315 6.55 6.42 12.75
CA LEU A 315 7.05 5.62 13.86
C LEU A 315 6.56 4.19 13.70
N GLU A 316 7.46 3.25 13.87
CA GLU A 316 7.17 1.82 13.83
C GLU A 316 7.57 1.18 15.17
N HIS A 317 6.64 0.51 15.81
CA HIS A 317 6.84 -0.17 17.07
C HIS A 317 6.61 -1.66 16.90
N SER A 318 7.63 -2.47 17.18
CA SER A 318 7.56 -3.92 17.16
C SER A 318 7.49 -4.49 18.58
N TYR A 319 6.56 -5.40 18.76
CA TYR A 319 6.27 -6.01 20.05
C TYR A 319 6.16 -7.54 19.92
N ARG A 320 6.89 -8.28 20.76
CA ARG A 320 6.94 -9.72 20.75
C ARG A 320 6.92 -10.26 22.19
N ASN A 321 6.13 -11.27 22.45
CA ASN A 321 6.03 -11.94 23.77
C ASN A 321 5.99 -10.94 24.94
N ARG A 322 5.08 -9.95 24.89
CA ARG A 322 4.88 -8.89 25.90
C ARG A 322 6.05 -7.92 26.10
N HIS A 323 7.02 -7.91 25.19
CA HIS A 323 8.17 -7.01 25.26
C HIS A 323 8.35 -6.25 23.95
N THR A 324 8.62 -4.97 24.06
CA THR A 324 9.06 -4.16 22.92
C THR A 324 10.38 -4.73 22.40
N GLN A 325 10.43 -4.98 21.10
CA GLN A 325 11.65 -5.43 20.43
C GLN A 325 12.46 -4.23 19.95
N TYR A 326 11.83 -3.37 19.19
CA TYR A 326 12.44 -2.14 18.69
C TYR A 326 11.40 -1.04 18.51
N LEU A 327 11.90 0.19 18.47
CA LEU A 327 11.24 1.35 17.94
C LEU A 327 12.02 1.83 16.72
N ALA A 328 11.35 1.96 15.57
CA ALA A 328 11.99 2.54 14.40
C ALA A 328 11.35 3.88 14.05
N LYS A 329 12.18 4.81 13.58
CA LYS A 329 11.78 6.12 13.05
C LYS A 329 12.15 6.17 11.59
N GLY A 330 11.24 6.61 10.76
CA GLY A 330 11.48 6.68 9.33
C GLY A 330 10.82 7.87 8.68
N MET A 331 11.24 8.10 7.44
CA MET A 331 10.68 9.10 6.55
C MET A 331 10.54 8.49 5.16
N GLU A 332 9.38 8.63 4.57
CA GLU A 332 9.05 8.16 3.23
C GLU A 332 8.71 9.34 2.33
N LEU A 333 9.29 9.37 1.14
CA LEU A 333 8.92 10.25 0.02
C LEU A 333 8.35 9.37 -1.08
N GLU A 334 7.12 9.60 -1.46
CA GLU A 334 6.47 8.89 -2.57
C GLU A 334 5.97 9.89 -3.60
N TRP A 335 6.26 9.62 -4.87
CA TRP A 335 5.63 10.28 -6.00
C TRP A 335 4.90 9.24 -6.84
N ARG A 336 3.65 9.52 -7.15
CA ARG A 336 2.78 8.70 -7.99
C ARG A 336 2.22 9.55 -9.10
N HIS A 337 2.30 9.04 -10.33
CA HIS A 337 1.83 9.70 -11.52
C HIS A 337 0.89 8.81 -12.32
N THR A 338 -0.27 9.35 -12.69
CA THR A 338 -1.27 8.70 -13.53
C THR A 338 -1.05 9.13 -14.98
N LEU A 339 -0.41 8.26 -15.76
CA LEU A 339 -0.13 8.52 -17.18
C LEU A 339 -1.41 8.59 -18.03
N ASN A 340 -2.38 7.77 -17.70
CA ASN A 340 -3.70 7.71 -18.32
C ASN A 340 -4.61 6.81 -17.45
N PRO A 341 -5.92 6.69 -17.74
CA PRO A 341 -6.84 5.90 -16.92
C PRO A 341 -6.47 4.42 -16.70
N ARG A 342 -5.50 3.89 -17.48
CA ARG A 342 -5.05 2.49 -17.37
C ARG A 342 -3.68 2.34 -16.74
N TRP A 343 -2.82 3.36 -16.79
CA TRP A 343 -1.44 3.26 -16.34
C TRP A 343 -1.12 4.25 -15.23
N GLN A 344 -0.55 3.74 -14.17
CA GLN A 344 -0.02 4.51 -13.05
C GLN A 344 1.40 4.05 -12.73
N LEU A 345 2.30 5.00 -12.49
CA LEU A 345 3.66 4.79 -12.03
C LEU A 345 3.81 5.36 -10.62
N SER A 346 4.63 4.73 -9.80
CA SER A 346 5.05 5.31 -8.53
C SER A 346 6.51 5.02 -8.24
N THR A 347 7.19 5.99 -7.64
CA THR A 347 8.51 5.82 -7.08
C THR A 347 8.50 6.21 -5.61
N ARG A 348 9.28 5.51 -4.79
CA ARG A 348 9.33 5.71 -3.35
C ARG A 348 10.77 5.64 -2.86
N LEU A 349 11.12 6.56 -1.98
CA LEU A 349 12.33 6.58 -1.19
C LEU A 349 11.95 6.45 0.28
N ASP A 350 12.58 5.55 1.00
CA ASP A 350 12.37 5.33 2.42
C ASP A 350 13.71 5.30 3.14
N ALA A 351 13.80 6.02 4.25
CA ALA A 351 14.93 6.00 5.16
C ALA A 351 14.41 5.72 6.57
N LYS A 352 14.94 4.68 7.20
CA LYS A 352 14.48 4.19 8.49
C LYS A 352 15.66 3.83 9.39
N ARG A 353 15.59 4.20 10.65
CA ARG A 353 16.53 3.78 11.69
C ARG A 353 15.81 2.92 12.72
N TYR A 354 16.33 1.73 12.95
CA TYR A 354 15.88 0.78 13.95
C TYR A 354 16.71 0.95 15.23
N ALA A 355 16.02 1.08 16.36
CA ALA A 355 16.62 1.11 17.69
C ALA A 355 16.02 -0.04 18.51
N TYR A 356 16.82 -1.07 18.75
CA TYR A 356 16.42 -2.24 19.51
C TYR A 356 16.51 -1.97 21.01
N THR A 357 15.53 -2.49 21.76
CA THR A 357 15.60 -2.51 23.23
C THR A 357 16.61 -3.54 23.71
N SER A 358 17.04 -3.46 24.98
CA SER A 358 17.92 -4.48 25.57
C SER A 358 17.36 -5.91 25.42
N ARG A 359 16.03 -6.06 25.40
CA ARG A 359 15.37 -7.35 25.16
C ARG A 359 15.40 -7.71 23.67
N GLY A 360 15.21 -6.74 22.81
CA GLY A 360 15.26 -6.92 21.36
C GLY A 360 16.65 -7.27 20.84
N GLN A 361 17.71 -6.76 21.46
CA GLN A 361 19.10 -7.04 21.13
C GLN A 361 19.51 -8.52 21.35
N LEU A 362 18.66 -9.32 22.02
CA LEU A 362 18.84 -10.77 22.04
C LEU A 362 18.55 -11.43 20.68
N THR A 363 17.85 -10.75 19.77
CA THR A 363 17.41 -11.29 18.48
C THR A 363 17.69 -10.38 17.27
N GLY A 364 18.20 -9.17 17.49
CA GLY A 364 18.54 -8.20 16.43
C GLY A 364 19.40 -7.08 16.99
N ASP A 365 19.95 -6.26 16.12
CA ASP A 365 20.78 -5.10 16.46
C ASP A 365 20.25 -3.84 15.81
N ASP A 366 20.71 -2.67 16.27
CA ASP A 366 20.41 -1.38 15.67
C ASP A 366 20.97 -1.31 14.25
N TYR A 367 20.20 -0.73 13.34
CA TYR A 367 20.66 -0.51 11.97
C TYR A 367 19.86 0.57 11.26
N ASP A 368 20.46 1.11 10.22
CA ASP A 368 19.81 2.00 9.28
C ASP A 368 19.39 1.23 8.02
N GLN A 369 18.20 1.53 7.51
CA GLN A 369 17.68 0.98 6.26
C GLN A 369 17.33 2.10 5.30
N TYR A 370 17.79 1.94 4.07
CA TYR A 370 17.46 2.81 2.94
C TYR A 370 16.84 1.96 1.85
N GLU A 371 15.76 2.46 1.27
CA GLU A 371 15.04 1.75 0.25
C GLU A 371 14.62 2.67 -0.87
N TRP A 372 14.82 2.22 -2.10
CA TRP A 372 14.21 2.80 -3.28
C TRP A 372 13.31 1.78 -3.95
N GLY A 373 12.11 2.20 -4.35
CA GLY A 373 11.13 1.36 -5.02
C GLY A 373 10.54 2.05 -6.25
N LEU A 374 10.35 1.28 -7.31
CA LEU A 374 9.61 1.67 -8.51
C LEU A 374 8.46 0.67 -8.71
N THR A 375 7.26 1.16 -8.99
CA THR A 375 6.09 0.32 -9.23
C THR A 375 5.32 0.85 -10.42
N ALA A 376 4.85 -0.05 -11.29
CA ALA A 376 3.90 0.23 -12.35
C ALA A 376 2.62 -0.57 -12.10
N SER A 377 1.48 0.05 -12.31
CA SER A 377 0.16 -0.60 -12.27
C SER A 377 -0.54 -0.40 -13.60
N TYR A 378 -1.18 -1.46 -14.08
CA TYR A 378 -1.95 -1.45 -15.32
C TYR A 378 -3.35 -2.01 -15.08
N MET A 379 -4.36 -1.25 -15.43
CA MET A 379 -5.78 -1.60 -15.29
C MET A 379 -6.41 -1.79 -16.69
N PRO A 380 -6.35 -2.98 -17.27
CA PRO A 380 -7.00 -3.25 -18.56
C PRO A 380 -8.50 -3.06 -18.52
N GLN A 381 -9.11 -3.35 -17.38
CA GLN A 381 -10.54 -3.22 -17.09
C GLN A 381 -10.73 -2.79 -15.62
N ALA A 382 -11.86 -2.19 -15.30
CA ALA A 382 -12.21 -1.79 -13.93
C ALA A 382 -12.15 -2.92 -12.89
N THR A 383 -12.31 -4.17 -13.33
CA THR A 383 -12.29 -5.38 -12.50
C THR A 383 -10.91 -6.00 -12.36
N THR A 384 -9.92 -5.57 -13.15
CA THR A 384 -8.60 -6.21 -13.23
C THR A 384 -7.49 -5.18 -13.06
N SER A 385 -6.57 -5.46 -12.15
CA SER A 385 -5.35 -4.67 -11.96
C SER A 385 -4.13 -5.60 -11.97
N LEU A 386 -3.19 -5.31 -12.86
CA LEU A 386 -1.85 -5.92 -12.89
C LEU A 386 -0.87 -4.93 -12.28
N TYR A 387 0.07 -5.40 -11.50
CA TYR A 387 1.09 -4.54 -10.93
C TYR A 387 2.44 -5.24 -10.86
N GLY A 388 3.49 -4.46 -10.99
CA GLY A 388 4.85 -4.95 -10.89
C GLY A 388 5.79 -3.87 -10.41
N GLY A 389 6.91 -4.28 -9.81
CA GLY A 389 7.87 -3.29 -9.29
C GLY A 389 9.22 -3.88 -8.95
N LEU A 390 10.19 -2.98 -8.87
CA LEU A 390 11.55 -3.21 -8.43
C LEU A 390 11.77 -2.50 -7.09
N THR A 391 12.51 -3.13 -6.19
CA THR A 391 12.94 -2.52 -4.93
C THR A 391 14.43 -2.77 -4.74
N LEU A 392 15.17 -1.72 -4.36
CA LEU A 392 16.54 -1.78 -3.91
C LEU A 392 16.57 -1.43 -2.43
N THR A 393 17.19 -2.26 -1.62
CA THR A 393 17.29 -2.07 -0.17
C THR A 393 18.74 -2.13 0.27
N ARG A 394 19.15 -1.20 1.11
CA ARG A 394 20.42 -1.19 1.82
C ARG A 394 20.16 -1.25 3.31
N GLN A 395 20.74 -2.25 4.00
CA GLN A 395 20.76 -2.34 5.45
C GLN A 395 22.18 -2.11 5.93
N LYS A 396 22.36 -1.18 6.85
CA LYS A 396 23.65 -0.79 7.39
C LYS A 396 23.67 -1.00 8.89
N TYR A 397 24.41 -1.98 9.34
CA TYR A 397 24.71 -2.30 10.73
C TYR A 397 26.09 -1.77 11.09
N ASP A 398 26.41 -1.70 12.38
CA ASP A 398 27.77 -1.43 12.83
C ASP A 398 28.73 -2.54 12.41
N MET A 399 28.23 -3.79 12.39
CA MET A 399 28.97 -4.95 11.90
C MET A 399 28.78 -5.11 10.40
N GLU A 400 29.86 -5.06 9.61
CA GLU A 400 29.80 -5.21 8.15
C GLU A 400 29.23 -6.57 7.71
N ALA A 401 29.54 -7.65 8.44
CA ALA A 401 29.02 -8.98 8.14
C ALA A 401 27.48 -9.08 8.28
N ALA A 402 26.86 -8.21 9.06
CA ALA A 402 25.39 -8.09 9.18
C ALA A 402 24.80 -7.12 8.14
N SER A 403 25.61 -6.19 7.62
CA SER A 403 25.19 -5.23 6.60
C SER A 403 24.94 -5.92 5.26
N SER A 404 23.94 -5.44 4.51
CA SER A 404 23.55 -6.10 3.26
C SER A 404 22.93 -5.16 2.24
N GLN A 405 23.02 -5.58 0.98
CA GLN A 405 22.29 -5.01 -0.14
C GLN A 405 21.32 -6.05 -0.69
N ALA A 406 20.11 -5.62 -1.04
CA ALA A 406 19.14 -6.50 -1.65
C ALA A 406 18.43 -5.80 -2.80
N TRP A 407 18.08 -6.59 -3.81
CA TRP A 407 17.10 -6.18 -4.80
C TRP A 407 15.94 -7.19 -4.80
N ALA A 408 14.77 -6.70 -5.09
CA ALA A 408 13.58 -7.54 -5.21
C ALA A 408 12.74 -7.11 -6.40
N VAL A 409 12.22 -8.08 -7.14
CA VAL A 409 11.18 -7.88 -8.14
C VAL A 409 9.89 -8.45 -7.58
N ARG A 410 8.81 -7.72 -7.74
CA ARG A 410 7.46 -8.18 -7.38
C ARG A 410 6.52 -8.05 -8.55
N GLY A 411 5.53 -8.94 -8.62
CA GLY A 411 4.47 -8.88 -9.60
C GLY A 411 3.20 -9.48 -9.04
N GLY A 412 2.06 -8.99 -9.48
CA GLY A 412 0.79 -9.52 -9.02
C GLY A 412 -0.39 -9.12 -9.89
N ILE A 413 -1.50 -9.77 -9.59
CA ILE A 413 -2.79 -9.56 -10.24
C ILE A 413 -3.89 -9.49 -9.19
N TYR A 414 -4.76 -8.51 -9.34
CA TYR A 414 -6.06 -8.49 -8.68
C TYR A 414 -7.14 -8.62 -9.75
N HIS A 415 -8.12 -9.51 -9.53
CA HIS A 415 -9.29 -9.65 -10.38
C HIS A 415 -10.55 -9.83 -9.55
N ALA A 416 -11.58 -9.03 -9.84
CA ALA A 416 -12.92 -9.17 -9.28
C ALA A 416 -13.84 -9.79 -10.34
N PHE A 417 -14.61 -10.79 -9.93
CA PHE A 417 -15.55 -11.50 -10.81
C PHE A 417 -16.95 -10.90 -10.67
N PRO A 418 -17.42 -10.12 -11.65
CA PRO A 418 -18.78 -9.61 -11.63
C PRO A 418 -19.79 -10.76 -11.65
N GLY A 419 -20.80 -10.73 -10.77
CA GLY A 419 -21.87 -11.74 -10.74
C GLY A 419 -21.59 -13.01 -9.94
N ALA A 420 -20.35 -13.33 -9.55
CA ALA A 420 -20.01 -14.51 -8.75
C ALA A 420 -20.00 -14.18 -7.24
N ALA A 421 -21.12 -13.70 -6.69
CA ALA A 421 -21.23 -13.22 -5.29
C ALA A 421 -20.12 -12.20 -4.95
N GLY A 422 -19.64 -11.40 -5.92
CA GLY A 422 -18.55 -10.47 -5.75
C GLY A 422 -17.22 -11.14 -5.40
N ALA A 423 -16.98 -12.34 -5.93
CA ALA A 423 -15.71 -13.05 -5.73
C ALA A 423 -14.54 -12.21 -6.23
N PHE A 424 -13.40 -12.32 -5.56
CA PHE A 424 -12.15 -11.74 -6.02
C PHE A 424 -10.96 -12.65 -5.72
N ILE A 425 -9.91 -12.46 -6.50
CA ILE A 425 -8.59 -13.07 -6.28
C ILE A 425 -7.52 -11.99 -6.31
N ASN A 426 -6.53 -12.10 -5.43
CA ASN A 426 -5.32 -11.28 -5.45
C ASN A 426 -4.12 -12.21 -5.27
N ALA A 427 -3.31 -12.33 -6.31
CA ALA A 427 -2.10 -13.14 -6.30
C ALA A 427 -0.87 -12.24 -6.45
N MET A 428 0.19 -12.50 -5.67
CA MET A 428 1.44 -11.76 -5.71
C MET A 428 2.62 -12.72 -5.55
N GLY A 429 3.66 -12.50 -6.35
CA GLY A 429 4.95 -13.15 -6.22
C GLY A 429 6.06 -12.12 -6.01
N ILE A 430 7.03 -12.45 -5.15
CA ILE A 430 8.22 -11.64 -4.87
C ILE A 430 9.44 -12.54 -5.05
N TYR A 431 10.43 -12.07 -5.78
CA TYR A 431 11.76 -12.67 -5.85
C TYR A 431 12.78 -11.67 -5.34
N ARG A 432 13.54 -12.04 -4.31
CA ARG A 432 14.55 -11.19 -3.66
C ARG A 432 15.89 -11.87 -3.65
N VAL A 433 16.94 -11.09 -3.94
CA VAL A 433 18.34 -11.50 -3.79
C VAL A 433 19.00 -10.54 -2.80
N SER A 434 19.61 -11.10 -1.77
CA SER A 434 20.35 -10.36 -0.74
C SER A 434 21.80 -10.78 -0.72
N ARG A 435 22.71 -9.81 -0.65
CA ARG A 435 24.14 -10.03 -0.53
C ARG A 435 24.66 -9.27 0.66
N TYR A 436 25.32 -9.97 1.56
CA TYR A 436 25.95 -9.38 2.73
C TYR A 436 27.30 -8.78 2.36
N ASP A 437 27.77 -7.77 3.08
CA ASP A 437 28.93 -6.99 2.68
C ASP A 437 30.26 -7.71 2.96
N ALA A 438 30.36 -8.40 4.10
CA ALA A 438 31.59 -9.04 4.52
C ALA A 438 31.42 -10.52 4.85
N HIS A 439 32.56 -11.21 4.95
CA HIS A 439 32.67 -12.57 5.45
C HIS A 439 32.27 -12.60 6.94
N ASP A 440 31.43 -13.54 7.32
CA ASP A 440 31.12 -13.80 8.72
C ASP A 440 32.01 -14.92 9.24
N PHE A 441 32.83 -14.61 10.23
CA PHE A 441 33.79 -15.55 10.79
C PHE A 441 33.13 -16.78 11.43
N PHE A 442 31.94 -16.60 12.02
CA PHE A 442 31.20 -17.70 12.67
C PHE A 442 30.47 -18.59 11.68
N LEU A 443 30.01 -18.00 10.59
CA LEU A 443 29.32 -18.72 9.53
C LEU A 443 30.27 -19.36 8.53
N GLY A 444 31.49 -18.85 8.43
CA GLY A 444 32.58 -19.38 7.57
C GLY A 444 32.50 -18.92 6.12
N ASP A 445 31.59 -18.03 5.76
CA ASP A 445 31.49 -17.45 4.40
C ASP A 445 30.73 -16.11 4.41
N ARG A 446 30.75 -15.43 3.27
CA ARG A 446 29.94 -14.26 2.98
C ARG A 446 28.55 -14.72 2.54
N ARG A 447 27.51 -14.37 3.30
CA ARG A 447 26.15 -14.83 3.07
C ARG A 447 25.53 -14.24 1.79
N HIS A 448 24.84 -15.10 1.02
CA HIS A 448 24.01 -14.75 -0.14
C HIS A 448 22.68 -15.51 -0.07
N ASP A 449 21.56 -14.78 -0.09
CA ASP A 449 20.24 -15.40 -0.04
C ASP A 449 19.45 -15.12 -1.32
N ARG A 450 18.62 -16.10 -1.70
CA ARG A 450 17.58 -15.98 -2.72
C ARG A 450 16.25 -16.36 -2.09
N GLN A 451 15.35 -15.40 -1.99
CA GLN A 451 14.06 -15.61 -1.36
C GLN A 451 12.94 -15.48 -2.38
N GLN A 452 11.97 -16.38 -2.31
CA GLN A 452 10.73 -16.35 -3.07
C GLN A 452 9.58 -16.30 -2.07
N VAL A 453 8.61 -15.42 -2.32
CA VAL A 453 7.39 -15.31 -1.51
C VAL A 453 6.19 -15.27 -2.44
N TYR A 454 5.23 -16.16 -2.21
CA TYR A 454 3.98 -16.22 -2.96
C TYR A 454 2.83 -15.98 -1.99
N ILE A 455 1.95 -15.05 -2.33
CA ILE A 455 0.77 -14.72 -1.53
C ILE A 455 -0.45 -14.80 -2.44
N LEU A 456 -1.44 -15.58 -2.02
CA LEU A 456 -2.73 -15.70 -2.68
C LEU A 456 -3.82 -15.34 -1.68
N SER A 457 -4.70 -14.43 -2.05
CA SER A 457 -5.90 -14.11 -1.28
C SER A 457 -7.12 -14.26 -2.19
N ALA A 458 -8.16 -14.91 -1.73
CA ALA A 458 -9.43 -15.03 -2.42
C ALA A 458 -10.57 -14.78 -1.45
N GLY A 459 -11.61 -14.08 -1.88
CA GLY A 459 -12.73 -13.75 -0.99
C GLY A 459 -14.02 -13.53 -1.76
N LEU A 460 -15.13 -13.40 -1.01
CA LEU A 460 -16.49 -13.24 -1.52
C LEU A 460 -17.10 -11.94 -0.98
N ASN A 461 -16.95 -10.82 -1.70
CA ASN A 461 -17.43 -9.52 -1.26
C ASN A 461 -18.95 -9.45 -1.07
N GLY A 462 -19.71 -10.21 -1.83
CA GLY A 462 -21.17 -10.31 -1.73
C GLY A 462 -21.64 -11.17 -0.56
N TRP A 463 -20.76 -11.95 0.05
CA TRP A 463 -21.10 -12.79 1.19
C TRP A 463 -20.56 -12.18 2.47
N LYS A 464 -21.43 -11.94 3.46
CA LYS A 464 -21.07 -11.30 4.72
C LYS A 464 -21.39 -12.21 5.91
N LEU A 465 -20.38 -12.48 6.72
CA LEU A 465 -20.50 -13.12 8.02
C LEU A 465 -20.33 -12.05 9.10
N ALA A 466 -21.37 -11.75 9.86
CA ALA A 466 -21.37 -10.65 10.85
C ALA A 466 -20.90 -9.30 10.27
N GLY A 467 -21.28 -9.00 9.01
CA GLY A 467 -20.88 -7.76 8.31
C GLY A 467 -19.44 -7.77 7.77
N MET A 468 -18.73 -8.88 7.87
CA MET A 468 -17.35 -9.06 7.40
C MET A 468 -17.31 -9.97 6.18
N THR A 469 -16.39 -9.70 5.26
CA THR A 469 -16.12 -10.53 4.08
C THR A 469 -15.18 -11.68 4.47
N PRO A 470 -15.51 -12.94 4.19
CA PRO A 470 -14.57 -14.05 4.34
C PRO A 470 -13.52 -14.03 3.23
N GLU A 471 -12.26 -14.22 3.62
CA GLU A 471 -11.09 -14.26 2.73
C GLU A 471 -10.22 -15.45 3.10
N LEU A 472 -9.89 -16.31 2.13
CA LEU A 472 -8.84 -17.32 2.25
C LEU A 472 -7.51 -16.67 1.89
N ARG A 473 -6.48 -16.86 2.72
CA ARG A 473 -5.11 -16.42 2.43
C ARG A 473 -4.16 -17.60 2.49
N LEU A 474 -3.37 -17.73 1.44
CA LEU A 474 -2.26 -18.67 1.36
C LEU A 474 -0.97 -17.88 1.23
N ARG A 475 0.07 -18.28 1.95
CA ARG A 475 1.43 -17.73 1.82
C ARG A 475 2.41 -18.89 1.75
N HIS A 476 3.34 -18.82 0.82
CA HIS A 476 4.45 -19.75 0.71
C HIS A 476 5.74 -18.98 0.54
N SER A 477 6.75 -19.30 1.34
CA SER A 477 8.05 -18.61 1.35
C SER A 477 9.16 -19.66 1.27
N ILE A 478 10.11 -19.43 0.37
CA ILE A 478 11.29 -20.27 0.17
C ILE A 478 12.50 -19.37 0.30
N ASN A 479 13.47 -19.73 1.12
CA ASN A 479 14.78 -19.11 1.15
C ASN A 479 15.84 -20.14 0.80
N ARG A 480 16.75 -19.77 -0.11
CA ARG A 480 17.94 -20.55 -0.47
C ARG A 480 19.17 -19.69 -0.26
N SER A 481 20.12 -20.19 0.50
CA SER A 481 21.36 -19.53 0.88
C SER A 481 22.58 -20.32 0.43
N ASN A 482 23.72 -19.66 0.21
CA ASN A 482 24.98 -20.39 0.12
C ASN A 482 25.41 -21.01 1.46
N LEU A 483 24.81 -20.56 2.57
CA LEU A 483 24.92 -21.14 3.89
C LEU A 483 23.64 -21.94 4.18
N ASP A 484 23.37 -22.95 3.34
CA ASP A 484 22.16 -23.77 3.33
C ASP A 484 21.84 -24.37 4.70
N TRP A 485 22.87 -24.86 5.40
CA TRP A 485 22.75 -25.44 6.72
C TRP A 485 22.12 -24.49 7.76
N ALA A 486 22.28 -23.16 7.59
CA ALA A 486 21.84 -22.18 8.56
C ALA A 486 20.56 -21.41 8.12
N PHE A 487 20.40 -21.17 6.82
CA PHE A 487 19.45 -20.18 6.33
C PHE A 487 18.47 -20.69 5.26
N ASP A 488 18.63 -21.91 4.78
CA ASP A 488 17.62 -22.53 3.94
C ASP A 488 16.37 -22.80 4.75
N PHE A 489 15.22 -22.45 4.23
CA PHE A 489 13.94 -22.83 4.79
C PHE A 489 12.83 -22.79 3.74
N GLU A 490 11.77 -23.54 4.05
CA GLU A 490 10.48 -23.46 3.40
C GLU A 490 9.41 -23.25 4.46
N GLN A 491 8.42 -22.43 4.15
CA GLN A 491 7.34 -22.10 5.08
C GLN A 491 6.06 -21.90 4.31
N SER A 492 5.00 -22.59 4.75
CA SER A 492 3.66 -22.43 4.20
C SER A 492 2.68 -22.02 5.29
N GLU A 493 1.80 -21.11 4.95
CA GLU A 493 0.75 -20.65 5.83
C GLU A 493 -0.57 -20.62 5.11
N VAL A 494 -1.61 -21.14 5.75
CA VAL A 494 -2.99 -21.05 5.33
C VAL A 494 -3.81 -20.37 6.42
N GLY A 495 -4.66 -19.42 6.04
CA GLY A 495 -5.51 -18.68 6.98
C GLY A 495 -6.86 -18.34 6.39
N LEU A 496 -7.89 -18.39 7.23
CA LEU A 496 -9.20 -17.85 6.96
C LEU A 496 -9.35 -16.53 7.72
N MET A 497 -9.60 -15.45 6.99
CA MET A 497 -9.74 -14.10 7.52
C MET A 497 -11.17 -13.61 7.34
N LEU A 498 -11.67 -12.84 8.29
CA LEU A 498 -12.91 -12.08 8.19
C LEU A 498 -12.55 -10.61 8.13
N ARG A 499 -12.83 -9.94 7.02
CA ARG A 499 -12.45 -8.54 6.78
C ARG A 499 -13.66 -7.62 6.72
N LYS A 500 -13.63 -6.56 7.51
CA LYS A 500 -14.55 -5.42 7.44
C LYS A 500 -13.82 -4.24 6.82
N ARG A 501 -14.37 -3.67 5.75
CA ARG A 501 -13.93 -2.39 5.17
C ARG A 501 -14.89 -1.29 5.63
N PHE A 502 -14.35 -0.13 5.93
CA PHE A 502 -15.10 1.05 6.39
C PHE A 502 -14.54 2.32 5.77
#